data_113cafadf0f7771263592b8e89e0af3a
#
_entry.id   113cafadf0f7771263592b8e89e0af3a
#
_cell.length_a   1.000
_cell.length_b   1.000
_cell.length_c   1.000
_cell.angle_alpha   90.00
_cell.angle_beta   90.00
_cell.angle_gamma   90.00
#
_symmetry.space_group_name_H-M   'P 1'
#
loop_
_entity.id
_entity.type
_entity.pdbx_description
1 polymer ?
#
loop_
_entity_poly.entity_id
_entity_poly.type
_entity_poly.pdbx_seq_one_letter_code
_entity_poly.pdbx_strand_id
1 'polypeptide(L)'
;MKIGIIGGTGGMGKGFALRFCKKHQVIIGSRDAERAKTAANEYSGLAKDAYGNINGTIIGKDNLSVASESEVLILSIPYENIDTTCSEL
;
A
#
# COMPACT_ATOMS: atom_id res chain seq x y z
N MET A 1 -3.59 -11.23 -7.43
CA MET A 1 -3.87 -9.87 -7.94
C MET A 1 -2.92 -8.87 -7.27
N LYS A 2 -2.47 -7.89 -8.01
CA LYS A 2 -1.62 -6.83 -7.46
C LYS A 2 -2.49 -5.62 -7.12
N ILE A 3 -2.56 -5.29 -5.84
CA ILE A 3 -3.37 -4.18 -5.34
C ILE A 3 -2.44 -3.08 -4.86
N GLY A 4 -2.50 -1.92 -5.49
CA GLY A 4 -1.71 -0.76 -5.12
C GLY A 4 -2.51 0.17 -4.22
N ILE A 5 -1.86 0.72 -3.19
CA ILE A 5 -2.49 1.68 -2.28
C ILE A 5 -1.66 2.95 -2.30
N ILE A 6 -2.17 3.99 -2.93
CA ILE A 6 -1.55 5.31 -2.95
C ILE A 6 -1.80 5.98 -1.61
N GLY A 7 -0.74 6.49 -0.98
CA GLY A 7 -0.83 7.06 0.35
C GLY A 7 -0.99 6.00 1.43
N GLY A 8 -0.49 4.79 1.19
CA GLY A 8 -0.69 3.62 2.05
C GLY A 8 0.00 3.67 3.41
N THR A 9 0.74 4.74 3.72
CA THR A 9 1.42 4.88 5.02
C THR A 9 0.48 5.42 6.11
N GLY A 10 -0.74 5.85 5.77
CA GLY A 10 -1.73 6.29 6.74
C GLY A 10 -2.54 5.13 7.32
N GLY A 11 -3.36 5.43 8.34
CA GLY A 11 -4.15 4.42 9.04
C GLY A 11 -5.14 3.66 8.15
N MET A 12 -5.77 4.35 7.19
CA MET A 12 -6.70 3.73 6.26
C MET A 12 -5.95 2.79 5.30
N GLY A 13 -4.80 3.21 4.80
CA GLY A 13 -3.96 2.37 3.94
C GLY A 13 -3.48 1.12 4.65
N LYS A 14 -3.11 1.25 5.93
CA LYS A 14 -2.73 0.11 6.78
C LYS A 14 -3.88 -0.90 6.88
N GLY A 15 -5.10 -0.42 7.12
CA GLY A 15 -6.27 -1.28 7.22
C GLY A 15 -6.53 -2.07 5.94
N PHE A 16 -6.45 -1.42 4.78
CA PHE A 16 -6.59 -2.09 3.48
C PHE A 16 -5.46 -3.10 3.24
N ALA A 17 -4.22 -2.72 3.54
CA ALA A 17 -3.08 -3.60 3.34
C ALA A 17 -3.22 -4.88 4.15
N LEU A 18 -3.59 -4.77 5.43
CA LEU A 18 -3.77 -5.93 6.29
C LEU A 18 -4.89 -6.84 5.82
N ARG A 19 -5.96 -6.29 5.24
CA ARG A 19 -7.07 -7.09 4.72
C ARG A 19 -6.70 -7.85 3.45
N PHE A 20 -6.06 -7.15 2.52
CA PHE A 20 -5.82 -7.72 1.18
C PHE A 20 -4.60 -8.62 1.13
N CYS A 21 -3.62 -8.44 2.01
CA CYS A 21 -2.40 -9.25 1.99
C CYS A 21 -2.64 -10.74 2.29
N LYS A 22 -3.80 -11.10 2.79
CA LYS A 22 -4.14 -12.50 3.05
C LYS A 22 -4.14 -13.33 1.76
N LYS A 23 -4.56 -12.74 0.63
CA LYS A 23 -4.72 -13.45 -0.65
C LYS A 23 -4.05 -12.75 -1.83
N HIS A 24 -3.62 -11.49 -1.69
CA HIS A 24 -3.15 -10.69 -2.81
C HIS A 24 -1.80 -10.06 -2.51
N GLN A 25 -1.10 -9.67 -3.57
CA GLN A 25 0.09 -8.84 -3.43
C GLN A 25 -0.35 -7.39 -3.24
N VAL A 26 0.09 -6.77 -2.15
CA VAL A 26 -0.23 -5.39 -1.82
C VAL A 26 1.01 -4.54 -2.00
N ILE A 27 0.89 -3.43 -2.73
CA ILE A 27 1.98 -2.49 -2.97
C ILE A 27 1.62 -1.16 -2.33
N ILE A 28 2.34 -0.78 -1.28
CA ILE A 28 2.13 0.48 -0.56
C ILE A 28 2.85 1.59 -1.30
N GLY A 29 2.15 2.65 -1.63
CA GLY A 29 2.73 3.81 -2.30
C GLY A 29 2.90 5.00 -1.37
N SER A 30 3.99 5.74 -1.56
CA SER A 30 4.27 7.00 -0.90
C SER A 30 5.09 7.87 -1.83
N ARG A 31 5.16 9.18 -1.56
CA ARG A 31 6.08 10.07 -2.26
C ARG A 31 7.53 9.69 -1.98
N ASP A 32 7.79 9.16 -0.80
CA ASP A 32 9.12 8.68 -0.39
C ASP A 32 9.12 7.15 -0.38
N ALA A 33 9.88 6.55 -1.30
CA ALA A 33 9.96 5.10 -1.43
C ALA A 33 10.49 4.42 -0.16
N GLU A 34 11.41 5.05 0.55
CA GLU A 34 11.95 4.50 1.80
C GLU A 34 10.88 4.44 2.88
N ARG A 35 10.04 5.48 2.96
CA ARG A 35 8.92 5.51 3.91
C ARG A 35 7.92 4.41 3.58
N ALA A 36 7.64 4.19 2.31
CA ALA A 36 6.76 3.11 1.87
C ALA A 36 7.32 1.73 2.23
N LYS A 37 8.60 1.52 2.04
CA LYS A 37 9.28 0.26 2.39
C LYS A 37 9.23 0.00 3.90
N THR A 38 9.47 1.02 4.70
CA THR A 38 9.42 0.91 6.16
C THR A 38 8.01 0.53 6.61
N ALA A 39 6.99 1.21 6.08
CA ALA A 39 5.60 0.91 6.40
C ALA A 39 5.22 -0.51 5.95
N ALA A 40 5.65 -0.93 4.76
CA ALA A 40 5.37 -2.26 4.26
C ALA A 40 5.96 -3.36 5.15
N ASN A 41 7.17 -3.17 5.63
CA ASN A 41 7.81 -4.10 6.55
C ASN A 41 7.05 -4.20 7.88
N GLU A 42 6.64 -3.06 8.41
CA GLU A 42 5.84 -3.00 9.63
C GLU A 42 4.51 -3.72 9.46
N TYR A 43 3.81 -3.46 8.37
CA TYR A 43 2.50 -4.08 8.10
C TYR A 43 2.63 -5.58 7.86
N SER A 44 3.70 -6.02 7.20
CA SER A 44 3.97 -7.45 7.02
C SER A 44 4.13 -8.17 8.35
N GLY A 45 4.85 -7.56 9.29
CA GLY A 45 5.00 -8.10 10.64
C GLY A 45 3.67 -8.20 11.37
N LEU A 46 2.85 -7.14 11.30
CA LEU A 46 1.53 -7.12 11.92
C LEU A 46 0.59 -8.17 11.32
N ALA A 47 0.64 -8.36 10.01
CA ALA A 47 -0.18 -9.36 9.34
C ALA A 47 0.20 -10.78 9.76
N LYS A 48 1.49 -11.07 9.88
CA LYS A 48 1.95 -12.37 10.34
C LYS A 48 1.54 -12.64 11.78
N ASP A 49 1.59 -11.62 12.63
CA ASP A 49 1.17 -11.75 14.03
C ASP A 49 -0.34 -11.99 14.14
N ALA A 50 -1.13 -11.31 13.30
CA ALA A 50 -2.59 -11.41 13.36
C ALA A 50 -3.15 -12.65 12.68
N TYR A 51 -2.57 -13.05 11.56
CA TYR A 51 -3.12 -14.10 10.69
C TYR A 51 -2.24 -15.35 10.60
N GLY A 52 -1.03 -15.31 11.09
CA GLY A 52 -0.06 -16.38 10.89
C GLY A 52 0.50 -16.35 9.46
N ASN A 53 0.40 -17.46 8.73
CA ASN A 53 0.86 -17.50 7.35
C ASN A 53 -0.13 -16.78 6.43
N ILE A 54 0.39 -15.91 5.57
CA ILE A 54 -0.40 -15.22 4.56
C ILE A 54 0.03 -15.66 3.17
N ASN A 55 -0.92 -15.76 2.25
CA ASN A 55 -0.64 -16.15 0.86
C ASN A 55 -0.18 -14.99 -0.01
N GLY A 56 -0.45 -13.77 0.42
CA GLY A 56 -0.03 -12.56 -0.28
C GLY A 56 1.23 -11.96 0.30
N THR A 57 1.57 -10.77 -0.16
CA THR A 57 2.74 -10.02 0.28
C THR A 57 2.41 -8.54 0.44
N ILE A 58 3.20 -7.83 1.21
CA ILE A 58 3.14 -6.37 1.31
C ILE A 58 4.53 -5.82 1.00
N ILE A 59 4.62 -4.99 -0.03
CA ILE A 59 5.87 -4.32 -0.41
C ILE A 59 5.61 -2.82 -0.55
N GLY A 60 6.68 -2.02 -0.49
CA GLY A 60 6.58 -0.56 -0.58
C GLY A 60 7.36 -0.02 -1.76
N LYS A 61 6.77 0.95 -2.47
CA LYS A 61 7.39 1.65 -3.59
C LYS A 61 6.93 3.10 -3.63
N ASP A 62 7.51 3.91 -4.51
CA ASP A 62 7.00 5.25 -4.75
C ASP A 62 5.63 5.19 -5.46
N ASN A 63 4.88 6.29 -5.42
CA ASN A 63 3.53 6.32 -5.98
C ASN A 63 3.47 6.02 -7.48
N LEU A 64 4.45 6.49 -8.25
CA LEU A 64 4.45 6.26 -9.70
C LEU A 64 4.63 4.77 -10.02
N SER A 65 5.54 4.11 -9.32
CA SER A 65 5.76 2.67 -9.51
C SER A 65 4.53 1.87 -9.11
N VAL A 66 3.87 2.26 -8.01
CA VAL A 66 2.63 1.61 -7.58
C VAL A 66 1.55 1.73 -8.65
N ALA A 67 1.38 2.93 -9.21
CA ALA A 67 0.37 3.16 -10.24
C ALA A 67 0.61 2.31 -11.49
N SER A 68 1.87 2.16 -11.91
CA SER A 68 2.18 1.42 -13.13
C SER A 68 2.16 -0.10 -12.94
N GLU A 69 2.40 -0.60 -11.73
CA GLU A 69 2.50 -2.05 -11.48
C GLU A 69 1.21 -2.68 -10.95
N SER A 70 0.26 -1.87 -10.48
CA SER A 70 -0.95 -2.38 -9.83
C SER A 70 -2.06 -2.67 -10.81
N GLU A 71 -2.79 -3.77 -10.60
CA GLU A 71 -3.99 -4.11 -11.34
C GLU A 71 -5.20 -3.34 -10.80
N VAL A 72 -5.25 -3.14 -9.48
CA VAL A 72 -6.27 -2.35 -8.79
C VAL A 72 -5.57 -1.30 -7.97
N LEU A 73 -6.04 -0.07 -8.02
CA LEU A 73 -5.44 1.06 -7.33
C LEU A 73 -6.43 1.66 -6.33
N ILE A 74 -5.99 1.79 -5.08
CA ILE A 74 -6.80 2.39 -4.02
C ILE A 74 -6.13 3.70 -3.59
N LEU A 75 -6.91 4.78 -3.57
CA LEU A 75 -6.44 6.09 -3.10
C LEU A 75 -6.78 6.25 -1.63
N SER A 76 -5.78 6.26 -0.77
CA SER A 76 -5.93 6.39 0.69
C SER A 76 -5.27 7.68 1.15
N ILE A 77 -5.80 8.80 0.70
CA ILE A 77 -5.27 10.14 0.96
C ILE A 77 -6.40 11.08 1.39
N PRO A 78 -6.08 12.17 2.12
CA PRO A 78 -7.09 13.17 2.44
C PRO A 78 -7.73 13.74 1.17
N TYR A 79 -9.03 14.05 1.25
CA TYR A 79 -9.79 14.53 0.11
C TYR A 79 -9.15 15.75 -0.56
N GLU A 80 -8.66 16.70 0.20
CA GLU A 80 -8.02 17.91 -0.32
C GLU A 80 -6.72 17.66 -1.08
N ASN A 81 -6.13 16.48 -0.95
CA ASN A 81 -4.88 16.11 -1.61
C ASN A 81 -5.07 15.23 -2.85
N ILE A 82 -6.31 14.83 -3.16
CA ILE A 82 -6.58 13.91 -4.26
C ILE A 82 -6.11 14.46 -5.59
N ASP A 83 -6.48 15.71 -5.91
CA ASP A 83 -6.12 16.32 -7.19
C ASP A 83 -4.60 16.42 -7.35
N THR A 84 -3.91 16.86 -6.31
CA THR A 84 -2.44 17.00 -6.33
C THR A 84 -1.79 15.64 -6.52
N THR A 85 -2.22 14.62 -5.77
CA THR A 85 -1.65 13.27 -5.85
C THR A 85 -1.90 12.66 -7.22
N CYS A 86 -3.10 12.78 -7.76
CA CYS A 86 -3.42 12.24 -9.08
C CYS A 86 -2.65 12.93 -10.20
N SER A 87 -2.37 14.22 -10.05
CA SER A 87 -1.58 14.97 -11.04
C SER A 87 -0.12 14.50 -11.10
N GLU A 88 0.40 13.92 -10.03
CA GLU A 88 1.76 13.38 -9.96
C GLU A 88 1.88 11.99 -10.61
N LEU A 89 0.77 11.34 -10.85
CA LEU A 89 0.73 10.01 -11.45
C LEU A 89 0.62 10.09 -12.97
#